data_625a17e0b01a6ebe1784a12937d70297
#
_entry.id   625a17e0b01a6ebe1784a12937d70297
#
_cell.length_a   1.000
_cell.length_b   1.000
_cell.length_c   1.000
_cell.angle_alpha   90.00
_cell.angle_beta   90.00
_cell.angle_gamma   90.00
#
_symmetry.space_group_name_H-M   'P 1'
#
loop_
_entity.id
_entity.type
_entity.pdbx_description
1 polymer ?
#
loop_
_entity_poly.entity_id
_entity_poly.type
_entity_poly.pdbx_seq_one_letter_code
_entity_poly.pdbx_strand_id
1 'polypeptide(L)'
;MNKSKRKLIADAFAALPDGCKYAVATEAHLEEFESTFGPIPDDFRWFLLNCGGGTIGSEWVDGIDELTKTHRKFKAECEVANGWTMDDVFVIGWDGAGNPFGIDTQTGRMLVEDHNFGGIHVMSPSFEAFLERGLLSNK
;
A
#
# COMPACT_ATOMS: atom_id res chain seq x y z
N MET A 1 1.60 14.74 3.66
CA MET A 1 2.01 15.21 2.30
C MET A 1 1.37 16.54 2.01
N ASN A 2 2.13 17.52 1.53
CA ASN A 2 1.57 18.81 1.16
C ASN A 2 0.99 18.80 -0.26
N LYS A 3 0.29 19.86 -0.64
CA LYS A 3 -0.38 19.94 -1.94
C LYS A 3 0.59 19.84 -3.12
N SER A 4 1.74 20.49 -3.03
CA SER A 4 2.74 20.47 -4.11
C SER A 4 3.26 19.07 -4.34
N LYS A 5 3.55 18.35 -3.26
CA LYS A 5 4.03 16.97 -3.33
C LYS A 5 2.95 16.06 -3.91
N ARG A 6 1.71 16.23 -3.45
CA ARG A 6 0.58 15.43 -3.97
C ARG A 6 0.41 15.61 -5.46
N LYS A 7 0.55 16.85 -5.95
CA LYS A 7 0.43 17.12 -7.37
C LYS A 7 1.55 16.44 -8.17
N LEU A 8 2.79 16.53 -7.68
CA LEU A 8 3.93 15.88 -8.35
C LEU A 8 3.71 14.36 -8.44
N ILE A 9 3.28 13.76 -7.35
CA ILE A 9 3.03 12.32 -7.30
C ILE A 9 1.89 11.93 -8.23
N ALA A 10 0.77 12.65 -8.19
CA ALA A 10 -0.38 12.36 -9.04
C ALA A 10 -0.03 12.49 -10.51
N ASP A 11 0.71 13.54 -10.89
CA ASP A 11 1.12 13.74 -12.27
C ASP A 11 2.07 12.63 -12.75
N ALA A 12 3.03 12.24 -11.91
CA ALA A 12 3.96 11.15 -12.25
C ALA A 12 3.22 9.83 -12.38
N PHE A 13 2.27 9.56 -11.48
CA PHE A 13 1.49 8.32 -11.55
C PHE A 13 0.60 8.30 -12.80
N ALA A 14 -0.02 9.42 -13.13
CA ALA A 14 -0.87 9.52 -14.31
C ALA A 14 -0.10 9.25 -15.61
N ALA A 15 1.20 9.50 -15.62
CA ALA A 15 2.05 9.26 -16.79
C ALA A 15 2.40 7.79 -16.99
N LEU A 16 2.12 6.92 -16.01
CA LEU A 16 2.38 5.49 -16.16
C LEU A 16 1.44 4.88 -17.19
N PRO A 17 1.85 3.79 -17.85
CA PRO A 17 0.96 3.08 -18.79
C PRO A 17 -0.30 2.58 -18.09
N ASP A 18 -1.41 2.51 -18.83
CA ASP A 18 -2.69 2.07 -18.25
C ASP A 18 -2.63 0.68 -17.63
N GLY A 19 -1.84 -0.21 -18.20
CA GLY A 19 -1.67 -1.57 -17.66
C GLY A 19 -0.96 -1.62 -16.32
N CYS A 20 -0.40 -0.50 -15.86
CA CYS A 20 0.29 -0.40 -14.58
C CYS A 20 -0.55 0.27 -13.50
N LYS A 21 -1.83 0.51 -13.77
CA LYS A 21 -2.69 1.29 -12.86
C LYS A 21 -4.01 0.58 -12.63
N TYR A 22 -4.52 0.68 -11.40
CA TYR A 22 -5.88 0.28 -11.07
C TYR A 22 -6.79 1.51 -11.08
N ALA A 23 -8.10 1.30 -11.18
CA ALA A 23 -9.07 2.40 -11.18
C ALA A 23 -9.08 3.13 -9.83
N VAL A 24 -9.31 4.43 -9.89
CA VAL A 24 -9.43 5.24 -8.66
C VAL A 24 -10.65 4.83 -7.86
N ALA A 25 -10.55 4.93 -6.55
CA ALA A 25 -11.66 4.64 -5.65
C ALA A 25 -12.56 5.86 -5.51
N THR A 26 -13.77 5.63 -5.03
CA THR A 26 -14.68 6.70 -4.64
C THR A 26 -14.75 6.75 -3.11
N GLU A 27 -15.27 7.84 -2.55
CA GLU A 27 -15.48 7.93 -1.10
C GLU A 27 -16.38 6.79 -0.61
N ALA A 28 -17.42 6.44 -1.37
CA ALA A 28 -18.30 5.34 -1.00
C ALA A 28 -17.54 4.01 -0.91
N HIS A 29 -16.64 3.75 -1.84
CA HIS A 29 -15.79 2.54 -1.80
C HIS A 29 -14.93 2.51 -0.54
N LEU A 30 -14.35 3.65 -0.18
CA LEU A 30 -13.48 3.72 1.00
C LEU A 30 -14.28 3.53 2.28
N GLU A 31 -15.46 4.13 2.37
CA GLU A 31 -16.32 3.99 3.55
C GLU A 31 -16.77 2.55 3.74
N GLU A 32 -17.12 1.88 2.65
CA GLU A 32 -17.50 0.46 2.70
C GLU A 32 -16.34 -0.40 3.22
N PHE A 33 -15.13 -0.18 2.70
CA PHE A 33 -13.94 -0.90 3.17
C PHE A 33 -13.69 -0.62 4.66
N GLU A 34 -13.74 0.66 5.05
CA GLU A 34 -13.48 1.07 6.43
C GLU A 34 -14.48 0.50 7.42
N SER A 35 -15.74 0.32 6.99
CA SER A 35 -16.75 -0.27 7.85
C SER A 35 -16.47 -1.72 8.20
N THR A 36 -15.73 -2.43 7.34
CA THR A 36 -15.40 -3.84 7.54
C THR A 36 -14.02 -4.03 8.19
N PHE A 37 -13.04 -3.25 7.76
CA PHE A 37 -11.64 -3.50 8.11
C PHE A 37 -11.01 -2.40 8.98
N GLY A 38 -11.69 -1.28 9.18
CA GLY A 38 -11.16 -0.18 9.97
C GLY A 38 -10.55 0.93 9.12
N PRO A 39 -10.04 1.97 9.77
CA PRO A 39 -9.64 3.19 9.06
C PRO A 39 -8.44 2.96 8.15
N ILE A 40 -8.47 3.64 7.01
CA ILE A 40 -7.37 3.64 6.05
C ILE A 40 -6.43 4.80 6.43
N PRO A 41 -5.11 4.58 6.46
CA PRO A 41 -4.16 5.68 6.71
C PRO A 41 -4.35 6.84 5.73
N ASP A 42 -4.25 8.08 6.21
CA ASP A 42 -4.62 9.28 5.46
C ASP A 42 -3.94 9.41 4.10
N ASP A 43 -2.64 9.22 4.04
CA ASP A 43 -1.91 9.35 2.78
C ASP A 43 -2.29 8.26 1.79
N PHE A 44 -2.55 7.05 2.28
CA PHE A 44 -2.99 5.96 1.42
C PHE A 44 -4.43 6.19 0.94
N ARG A 45 -5.27 6.76 1.80
CA ARG A 45 -6.64 7.13 1.44
C ARG A 45 -6.62 8.15 0.28
N TRP A 46 -5.76 9.16 0.39
CA TRP A 46 -5.56 10.12 -0.68
C TRP A 46 -5.11 9.42 -1.97
N PHE A 47 -4.16 8.49 -1.85
CA PHE A 47 -3.61 7.77 -3.00
C PHE A 47 -4.70 6.95 -3.72
N LEU A 48 -5.56 6.27 -2.98
CA LEU A 48 -6.65 5.49 -3.57
C LEU A 48 -7.64 6.39 -4.32
N LEU A 49 -7.94 7.56 -3.77
CA LEU A 49 -8.90 8.48 -4.38
C LEU A 49 -8.33 9.17 -5.62
N ASN A 50 -7.04 9.40 -5.67
CA ASN A 50 -6.42 10.22 -6.72
C ASN A 50 -5.59 9.42 -7.72
N CYS A 51 -5.05 8.30 -7.30
CA CYS A 51 -4.21 7.45 -8.15
C CYS A 51 -4.81 6.07 -8.37
N GLY A 52 -5.47 5.52 -7.37
CA GLY A 52 -6.20 4.25 -7.49
C GLY A 52 -5.42 3.02 -7.07
N GLY A 53 -4.12 2.99 -7.27
CA GLY A 53 -3.26 1.83 -7.05
C GLY A 53 -2.57 1.45 -8.33
N GLY A 54 -1.50 0.68 -8.22
CA GLY A 54 -0.72 0.25 -9.38
C GLY A 54 0.76 0.12 -9.05
N THR A 55 1.61 0.22 -10.06
CA THR A 55 3.05 0.02 -9.85
C THR A 55 3.71 1.27 -9.28
N ILE A 56 4.44 1.08 -8.21
CA ILE A 56 5.29 2.11 -7.61
C ILE A 56 6.70 1.51 -7.55
N GLY A 57 7.57 1.97 -8.45
CA GLY A 57 8.87 1.33 -8.60
C GLY A 57 8.68 -0.10 -9.09
N SER A 58 9.21 -1.06 -8.36
CA SER A 58 9.09 -2.49 -8.69
C SER A 58 7.93 -3.17 -7.99
N GLU A 59 7.14 -2.45 -7.16
CA GLU A 59 6.07 -3.07 -6.39
C GLU A 59 4.70 -2.73 -6.94
N TRP A 60 3.76 -3.65 -6.77
CA TRP A 60 2.35 -3.39 -7.06
C TRP A 60 1.63 -3.04 -5.77
N VAL A 61 1.08 -1.83 -5.72
CA VAL A 61 0.30 -1.35 -4.59
C VAL A 61 -1.18 -1.56 -4.91
N ASP A 62 -1.92 -2.13 -3.97
CA ASP A 62 -3.32 -2.50 -4.19
C ASP A 62 -4.20 -1.28 -4.46
N GLY A 63 -5.15 -1.46 -5.37
CA GLY A 63 -6.32 -0.61 -5.48
C GLY A 63 -7.39 -1.11 -4.51
N ILE A 64 -8.54 -0.43 -4.47
CA ILE A 64 -9.57 -0.74 -3.47
C ILE A 64 -10.13 -2.16 -3.61
N ASP A 65 -10.25 -2.67 -4.84
CA ASP A 65 -10.77 -4.02 -5.04
C ASP A 65 -9.77 -5.08 -4.57
N GLU A 66 -8.49 -4.86 -4.85
CA GLU A 66 -7.43 -5.77 -4.41
C GLU A 66 -7.23 -5.70 -2.90
N LEU A 67 -7.39 -4.51 -2.32
CA LEU A 67 -7.18 -4.27 -0.91
C LEU A 67 -8.09 -5.14 -0.04
N THR A 68 -9.35 -5.28 -0.44
CA THR A 68 -10.31 -6.14 0.26
C THR A 68 -9.82 -7.59 0.30
N LYS A 69 -9.34 -8.09 -0.84
CA LYS A 69 -8.80 -9.46 -0.93
C LYS A 69 -7.56 -9.61 -0.07
N THR A 70 -6.67 -8.62 -0.13
CA THR A 70 -5.43 -8.61 0.64
C THR A 70 -5.70 -8.68 2.14
N HIS A 71 -6.62 -7.87 2.64
CA HIS A 71 -6.91 -7.84 4.08
C HIS A 71 -7.54 -9.14 4.55
N ARG A 72 -8.41 -9.76 3.73
CA ARG A 72 -8.97 -11.07 4.06
C ARG A 72 -7.89 -12.16 4.07
N LYS A 73 -7.03 -12.16 3.06
CA LYS A 73 -5.95 -13.13 2.95
C LYS A 73 -4.95 -12.98 4.10
N PHE A 74 -4.53 -11.75 4.38
CA PHE A 74 -3.58 -11.49 5.45
C PHE A 74 -4.13 -11.95 6.80
N LYS A 75 -5.38 -11.60 7.10
CA LYS A 75 -6.02 -12.00 8.35
C LYS A 75 -6.08 -13.53 8.48
N ALA A 76 -6.48 -14.22 7.42
CA ALA A 76 -6.56 -15.67 7.43
C ALA A 76 -5.18 -16.30 7.63
N GLU A 77 -4.16 -15.75 6.99
CA GLU A 77 -2.79 -16.29 7.09
C GLU A 77 -2.14 -15.97 8.44
N CYS A 78 -2.54 -14.91 9.12
CA CYS A 78 -2.07 -14.62 10.47
C CYS A 78 -2.59 -15.64 11.49
N GLU A 79 -3.70 -16.30 11.20
CA GLU A 79 -4.36 -17.21 12.13
C GLU A 79 -3.82 -18.63 12.05
N VAL A 80 -2.99 -18.96 11.08
CA VAL A 80 -2.41 -20.31 10.98
C VAL A 80 -1.07 -20.38 11.67
N ALA A 81 -0.63 -21.61 11.98
CA ALA A 81 0.68 -21.83 12.58
C ALA A 81 1.78 -21.31 11.65
N ASN A 82 2.74 -20.59 12.18
CA ASN A 82 3.81 -19.95 11.42
C ASN A 82 3.28 -18.90 10.44
N GLY A 83 2.15 -18.28 10.78
CA GLY A 83 1.59 -17.19 9.97
C GLY A 83 2.36 -15.89 10.18
N TRP A 84 1.86 -14.85 9.54
CA TRP A 84 2.49 -13.53 9.63
C TRP A 84 2.43 -12.98 11.05
N THR A 85 3.43 -12.21 11.43
CA THR A 85 3.57 -11.68 12.79
C THR A 85 3.40 -10.17 12.86
N MET A 86 3.39 -9.48 11.72
CA MET A 86 3.16 -8.04 11.72
C MET A 86 1.79 -7.73 12.32
N ASP A 87 1.77 -6.80 13.28
CA ASP A 87 0.52 -6.27 13.79
C ASP A 87 0.59 -4.75 13.68
N ASP A 88 -0.52 -4.06 13.80
CA ASP A 88 -0.60 -2.62 13.62
C ASP A 88 -0.07 -2.14 12.26
N VAL A 89 -0.03 -3.03 11.26
CA VAL A 89 0.38 -2.69 9.90
C VAL A 89 -0.83 -2.79 8.98
N PHE A 90 -1.09 -1.71 8.27
CA PHE A 90 -2.14 -1.69 7.26
C PHE A 90 -1.52 -2.19 5.94
N VAL A 91 -1.80 -3.44 5.57
CA VAL A 91 -1.18 -4.08 4.41
C VAL A 91 -1.73 -3.48 3.13
N ILE A 92 -0.85 -3.11 2.20
CA ILE A 92 -1.23 -2.48 0.93
C ILE A 92 -0.75 -3.25 -0.30
N GLY A 93 -0.20 -4.43 -0.10
CA GLY A 93 0.24 -5.25 -1.23
C GLY A 93 1.07 -6.44 -0.80
N TRP A 94 1.48 -7.20 -1.81
CA TRP A 94 2.33 -8.38 -1.66
C TRP A 94 3.49 -8.22 -2.63
N ASP A 95 4.72 -8.44 -2.16
CA ASP A 95 5.87 -8.31 -3.04
C ASP A 95 5.97 -9.51 -3.99
N GLY A 96 6.97 -9.50 -4.87
CA GLY A 96 7.13 -10.54 -5.87
C GLY A 96 7.39 -11.93 -5.31
N ALA A 97 7.80 -12.03 -4.05
CA ALA A 97 8.01 -13.30 -3.35
C ALA A 97 6.81 -13.72 -2.49
N GLY A 98 5.72 -12.95 -2.52
CA GLY A 98 4.52 -13.26 -1.74
C GLY A 98 4.55 -12.75 -0.31
N ASN A 99 5.43 -11.80 0.00
CA ASN A 99 5.52 -11.21 1.34
C ASN A 99 4.58 -10.00 1.46
N PRO A 100 3.83 -9.87 2.56
CA PRO A 100 2.97 -8.71 2.76
C PRO A 100 3.78 -7.48 3.13
N PHE A 101 3.38 -6.33 2.57
CA PHE A 101 3.98 -5.06 2.97
C PHE A 101 2.88 -4.03 3.20
N GLY A 102 3.17 -3.06 4.04
CA GLY A 102 2.19 -2.04 4.36
C GLY A 102 2.71 -0.93 5.23
N ILE A 103 1.79 -0.15 5.76
CA ILE A 103 2.08 1.04 6.54
C ILE A 103 1.88 0.72 8.03
N ASP A 104 2.94 0.91 8.82
CA ASP A 104 2.85 0.76 10.27
C ASP A 104 2.02 1.92 10.81
N THR A 105 0.87 1.62 11.40
CA THR A 105 -0.06 2.65 11.88
C THR A 105 0.47 3.41 13.10
N GLN A 106 1.48 2.87 13.77
CA GLN A 106 2.08 3.53 14.94
C GLN A 106 3.19 4.51 14.54
N THR A 107 3.97 4.20 13.51
CA THR A 107 5.15 4.99 13.16
C THR A 107 5.05 5.63 11.77
N GLY A 108 4.16 5.15 10.91
CA GLY A 108 4.06 5.61 9.53
C GLY A 108 5.09 5.00 8.59
N ARG A 109 5.99 4.16 9.10
CA ARG A 109 6.99 3.52 8.24
C ARG A 109 6.36 2.42 7.39
N MET A 110 6.96 2.18 6.23
CA MET A 110 6.57 1.04 5.40
C MET A 110 7.36 -0.19 5.83
N LEU A 111 6.66 -1.28 6.12
CA LEU A 111 7.26 -2.53 6.59
C LEU A 111 6.91 -3.68 5.66
N VAL A 112 7.80 -4.67 5.57
CA VAL A 112 7.55 -5.94 4.88
C VAL A 112 7.98 -7.08 5.81
N GLU A 113 7.22 -8.17 5.81
CA GLU A 113 7.62 -9.36 6.57
C GLU A 113 8.08 -10.44 5.59
N ASP A 114 9.35 -10.84 5.70
CA ASP A 114 9.98 -11.77 4.77
C ASP A 114 9.88 -13.21 5.28
N HIS A 115 9.17 -14.06 4.55
CA HIS A 115 8.98 -15.45 4.98
C HIS A 115 10.17 -16.34 4.64
N ASN A 116 11.06 -15.90 3.76
CA ASN A 116 12.24 -16.71 3.39
C ASN A 116 13.38 -16.54 4.38
N PHE A 117 13.69 -15.29 4.73
CA PHE A 117 14.78 -15.00 5.65
C PHE A 117 14.28 -14.69 7.06
N GLY A 118 12.97 -14.53 7.19
CA GLY A 118 12.33 -14.21 8.46
C GLY A 118 12.46 -12.74 8.85
N GLY A 119 11.56 -12.30 9.69
CA GLY A 119 11.63 -10.98 10.27
C GLY A 119 10.94 -9.88 9.48
N ILE A 120 10.74 -8.80 10.18
CA ILE A 120 10.06 -7.61 9.65
C ILE A 120 11.14 -6.58 9.32
N HIS A 121 11.08 -6.02 8.11
CA HIS A 121 12.10 -5.09 7.63
C HIS A 121 11.45 -3.77 7.22
N VAL A 122 12.18 -2.66 7.40
CA VAL A 122 11.70 -1.36 6.97
C VAL A 122 11.96 -1.20 5.48
N MET A 123 10.90 -1.02 4.69
CA MET A 123 11.01 -0.77 3.25
C MET A 123 11.28 0.69 2.96
N SER A 124 10.67 1.58 3.73
CA SER A 124 10.75 3.03 3.51
C SER A 124 10.40 3.76 4.80
N PRO A 125 10.95 4.94 5.03
CA PRO A 125 10.62 5.73 6.22
C PRO A 125 9.17 6.19 6.28
N SER A 126 8.48 6.27 5.13
CA SER A 126 7.08 6.67 5.08
C SER A 126 6.48 6.25 3.75
N PHE A 127 5.15 6.29 3.65
CA PHE A 127 4.47 6.04 2.37
C PHE A 127 4.83 7.14 1.36
N GLU A 128 4.92 8.39 1.82
CA GLU A 128 5.33 9.49 0.95
C GLU A 128 6.72 9.24 0.34
N ALA A 129 7.70 8.85 1.16
CA ALA A 129 9.05 8.56 0.68
C ALA A 129 9.05 7.39 -0.31
N PHE A 130 8.21 6.39 -0.05
CA PHE A 130 8.04 5.25 -0.95
C PHE A 130 7.52 5.71 -2.33
N LEU A 131 6.50 6.56 -2.34
CA LEU A 131 5.95 7.10 -3.59
C LEU A 131 6.98 7.96 -4.32
N GLU A 132 7.71 8.80 -3.60
CA GLU A 132 8.74 9.64 -4.20
C GLU A 132 9.83 8.81 -4.86
N ARG A 133 10.31 7.80 -4.15
CA ARG A 133 11.37 6.95 -4.69
C ARG A 133 10.90 6.18 -5.92
N GLY A 134 9.67 5.68 -5.90
CA GLY A 134 9.16 4.88 -7.00
C GLY A 134 8.71 5.67 -8.22
N LEU A 135 8.28 6.91 -8.01
CA LEU A 135 7.69 7.72 -9.08
C LEU A 135 8.55 8.91 -9.51
N LEU A 136 9.28 9.51 -8.58
CA LEU A 136 10.01 10.75 -8.85
C LEU A 136 11.51 10.58 -8.92
N SER A 137 12.05 9.52 -8.36
CA SER A 137 13.44 9.24 -8.49
C SER A 137 13.79 8.90 -9.89
N ASN A 138 14.74 9.64 -10.40
CA ASN A 138 14.96 9.46 -11.70
C ASN A 138 16.15 8.85 -12.01
N LYS A 139 16.39 8.09 -12.22
CA LYS A 139 17.29 7.65 -12.83
C LYS A 139 18.33 8.23 -13.36
#